data_92324a19beb80458967b9a30f5caf554
#
_entry.id   92324a19beb80458967b9a30f5caf554
#
_cell.length_a   1.000
_cell.length_b   1.000
_cell.length_c   1.000
_cell.angle_alpha   90.00
_cell.angle_beta   90.00
_cell.angle_gamma   90.00
#
_symmetry.space_group_name_H-M   'P 1'
#
loop_
_entity.id
_entity.type
_entity.pdbx_description
1 polymer ?
#
loop_
_entity_poly.entity_id
_entity_poly.type
_entity_poly.pdbx_seq_one_letter_code
_entity_poly.pdbx_strand_id
1 'polypeptide(L)'
;MARTDVLVFQHVAVEHPGILRDFLRADGLTWQAVELDLGEAIPDLRDFRALVVMGGPMDVWEEDLHPWLRDEKAAIREAVVERGMPVLGVCLGHQLLAEALGGEVGKASRPEVGLLEVELTEAGRRSDFLAGLPERITSLQWHGAEVKRAPEGAVVLASSPISAVQAFSVGSRALGLQFHVEITPATVGEWAVIPAYAAALEKTLGAGAVARLEREAAERMATLNRTARVFYDNFRKVTGI
;
A
#
# COMPACT_ATOMS: atom_id res chain seq x y z
N MET A 1 8.29 -15.79 -24.29
CA MET A 1 7.53 -14.53 -24.16
C MET A 1 8.38 -13.55 -23.36
N ALA A 2 8.26 -12.24 -23.60
CA ALA A 2 8.94 -11.27 -22.74
C ALA A 2 8.34 -11.39 -21.32
N ARG A 3 9.19 -11.40 -20.29
CA ARG A 3 8.80 -11.47 -18.90
C ARG A 3 8.10 -10.17 -18.51
N THR A 4 6.93 -10.24 -17.89
CA THR A 4 6.29 -9.06 -17.29
C THR A 4 7.07 -8.63 -16.05
N ASP A 5 7.31 -7.32 -15.89
CA ASP A 5 8.19 -6.85 -14.82
C ASP A 5 7.52 -6.91 -13.45
N VAL A 6 6.27 -6.44 -13.35
CA VAL A 6 5.58 -6.29 -12.07
C VAL A 6 4.25 -7.03 -12.07
N LEU A 7 4.05 -7.87 -11.06
CA LEU A 7 2.75 -8.45 -10.74
C LEU A 7 2.04 -7.52 -9.75
N VAL A 8 0.75 -7.27 -9.96
CA VAL A 8 -0.07 -6.45 -9.07
C VAL A 8 -1.24 -7.28 -8.56
N PHE A 9 -1.34 -7.48 -7.26
CA PHE A 9 -2.55 -8.01 -6.63
C PHE A 9 -3.51 -6.86 -6.36
N GLN A 10 -4.70 -6.96 -6.88
CA GLN A 10 -5.75 -5.96 -6.79
C GLN A 10 -7.01 -6.61 -6.21
N HIS A 11 -7.69 -5.90 -5.32
CA HIS A 11 -8.77 -6.44 -4.50
C HIS A 11 -10.13 -5.84 -4.84
N VAL A 12 -10.13 -4.71 -5.52
CA VAL A 12 -11.29 -4.08 -6.16
C VAL A 12 -10.78 -3.17 -7.28
N ALA A 13 -11.56 -3.01 -8.33
CA ALA A 13 -11.14 -2.31 -9.55
C ALA A 13 -10.64 -0.87 -9.33
N VAL A 14 -11.17 -0.16 -8.32
CA VAL A 14 -10.80 1.23 -8.01
C VAL A 14 -9.52 1.36 -7.19
N GLU A 15 -9.05 0.30 -6.54
CA GLU A 15 -7.79 0.26 -5.79
C GLU A 15 -6.62 -0.23 -6.65
N HIS A 16 -6.49 0.37 -7.81
CA HIS A 16 -5.41 0.11 -8.76
C HIS A 16 -4.12 0.90 -8.41
N PRO A 17 -2.96 0.61 -9.01
CA PRO A 17 -1.68 1.27 -8.67
C PRO A 17 -1.59 2.76 -9.00
N GLY A 18 -2.67 3.43 -9.33
CA GLY A 18 -2.74 4.88 -9.48
C GLY A 18 -1.63 5.46 -10.35
N ILE A 19 -0.95 6.50 -9.84
CA ILE A 19 0.16 7.19 -10.51
C ILE A 19 1.39 6.27 -10.75
N LEU A 20 1.54 5.18 -9.98
CA LEU A 20 2.65 4.24 -10.19
C LEU A 20 2.60 3.60 -11.57
N ARG A 21 1.41 3.44 -12.17
CA ARG A 21 1.27 2.97 -13.56
C ARG A 21 1.95 3.90 -14.56
N ASP A 22 1.88 5.20 -14.31
CA ASP A 22 2.52 6.19 -15.19
C ASP A 22 4.03 6.18 -15.02
N PHE A 23 4.52 5.98 -13.79
CA PHE A 23 5.94 5.84 -13.51
C PHE A 23 6.51 4.56 -14.14
N LEU A 24 5.84 3.42 -13.99
CA LEU A 24 6.23 2.16 -14.63
C LEU A 24 6.31 2.33 -16.14
N ARG A 25 5.28 2.92 -16.75
CA ARG A 25 5.24 3.18 -18.19
C ARG A 25 6.38 4.10 -18.67
N ALA A 26 6.64 5.18 -17.92
CA ALA A 26 7.71 6.11 -18.24
C ALA A 26 9.10 5.45 -18.19
N ASP A 27 9.26 4.46 -17.31
CA ASP A 27 10.52 3.71 -17.16
C ASP A 27 10.59 2.44 -18.05
N GLY A 28 9.60 2.24 -18.93
CA GLY A 28 9.55 1.10 -19.86
C GLY A 28 9.27 -0.24 -19.19
N LEU A 29 8.72 -0.22 -17.95
CA LEU A 29 8.35 -1.42 -17.22
C LEU A 29 6.90 -1.83 -17.51
N THR A 30 6.68 -3.13 -17.64
CA THR A 30 5.37 -3.72 -17.84
C THR A 30 4.79 -4.23 -16.51
N TRP A 31 3.47 -4.25 -16.38
CA TRP A 31 2.80 -4.84 -15.24
C TRP A 31 1.58 -5.66 -15.68
N GLN A 32 1.19 -6.59 -14.83
CA GLN A 32 -0.04 -7.38 -14.94
C GLN A 32 -0.78 -7.29 -13.61
N ALA A 33 -2.04 -6.84 -13.66
CA ALA A 33 -2.93 -6.94 -12.52
C ALA A 33 -3.60 -8.32 -12.48
N VAL A 34 -3.89 -8.77 -11.28
CA VAL A 34 -4.71 -9.95 -10.97
C VAL A 34 -5.81 -9.49 -10.03
N GLU A 35 -7.05 -9.59 -10.50
CA GLU A 35 -8.26 -9.17 -9.76
C GLU A 35 -8.71 -10.35 -8.87
N LEU A 36 -8.22 -10.38 -7.63
CA LEU A 36 -8.45 -11.49 -6.71
C LEU A 36 -9.93 -11.60 -6.29
N ASP A 37 -10.60 -10.47 -6.16
CA ASP A 37 -12.05 -10.40 -5.85
C ASP A 37 -12.93 -10.98 -6.96
N LEU A 38 -12.43 -11.00 -8.19
CA LEU A 38 -13.10 -11.63 -9.34
C LEU A 38 -12.74 -13.12 -9.49
N GLY A 39 -11.91 -13.66 -8.60
CA GLY A 39 -11.49 -15.08 -8.62
C GLY A 39 -10.42 -15.40 -9.66
N GLU A 40 -9.67 -14.40 -10.12
CA GLU A 40 -8.51 -14.65 -10.99
C GLU A 40 -7.43 -15.40 -10.22
N ALA A 41 -6.83 -16.40 -10.88
CA ALA A 41 -5.78 -17.21 -10.28
C ALA A 41 -4.47 -16.44 -10.16
N ILE A 42 -3.78 -16.58 -9.04
CA ILE A 42 -2.42 -16.06 -8.86
C ILE A 42 -1.48 -16.82 -9.83
N PRO A 43 -0.78 -16.11 -10.72
CA PRO A 43 0.15 -16.73 -11.66
C PRO A 43 1.44 -17.16 -10.96
N ASP A 44 2.26 -17.91 -11.68
CA ASP A 44 3.60 -18.28 -11.19
C ASP A 44 4.46 -17.03 -10.97
N LEU A 45 4.89 -16.81 -9.74
CA LEU A 45 5.69 -15.65 -9.38
C LEU A 45 7.05 -15.60 -10.10
N ARG A 46 7.54 -16.72 -10.65
CA ARG A 46 8.78 -16.80 -11.45
C ARG A 46 8.73 -15.97 -12.73
N ASP A 47 7.55 -15.65 -13.20
CA ASP A 47 7.34 -14.88 -14.43
C ASP A 47 7.47 -13.37 -14.21
N PHE A 48 7.66 -12.92 -12.95
CA PHE A 48 7.71 -11.53 -12.56
C PHE A 48 9.01 -11.18 -11.82
N ARG A 49 9.35 -9.89 -11.81
CA ARG A 49 10.53 -9.35 -11.11
C ARG A 49 10.17 -8.73 -9.76
N ALA A 50 8.95 -8.23 -9.61
CA ALA A 50 8.46 -7.62 -8.38
C ALA A 50 6.96 -7.89 -8.20
N LEU A 51 6.49 -7.80 -6.95
CA LEU A 51 5.08 -7.87 -6.55
C LEU A 51 4.66 -6.55 -5.91
N VAL A 52 3.53 -6.01 -6.33
CA VAL A 52 2.83 -4.91 -5.67
C VAL A 52 1.49 -5.45 -5.17
N VAL A 53 1.20 -5.24 -3.89
CA VAL A 53 -0.06 -5.65 -3.26
C VAL A 53 -0.81 -4.40 -2.87
N MET A 54 -1.97 -4.21 -3.47
CA MET A 54 -2.75 -2.97 -3.34
C MET A 54 -3.61 -2.92 -2.08
N GLY A 55 -4.34 -1.84 -1.91
CA GLY A 55 -5.38 -1.67 -0.91
C GLY A 55 -6.65 -2.44 -1.22
N GLY A 56 -7.60 -2.40 -0.28
CA GLY A 56 -8.90 -3.04 -0.43
C GLY A 56 -9.81 -2.77 0.77
N PRO A 57 -11.14 -2.93 0.61
CA PRO A 57 -12.10 -2.72 1.69
C PRO A 57 -12.19 -3.87 2.69
N MET A 58 -11.47 -4.98 2.46
CA MET A 58 -11.47 -6.17 3.31
C MET A 58 -10.53 -5.98 4.50
N ASP A 59 -10.82 -6.64 5.60
CA ASP A 59 -9.87 -6.86 6.68
C ASP A 59 -9.09 -8.18 6.44
N VAL A 60 -7.82 -8.21 6.83
CA VAL A 60 -6.94 -9.39 6.60
C VAL A 60 -7.46 -10.69 7.23
N TRP A 61 -8.33 -10.59 8.25
CA TRP A 61 -8.92 -11.75 8.94
C TRP A 61 -10.23 -12.23 8.32
N GLU A 62 -10.74 -11.62 7.26
CA GLU A 62 -12.01 -11.99 6.62
C GLU A 62 -11.87 -13.16 5.63
N GLU A 63 -11.01 -14.12 5.96
CA GLU A 63 -10.69 -15.27 5.11
C GLU A 63 -11.88 -16.19 4.80
N ASP A 64 -12.91 -16.19 5.65
CA ASP A 64 -14.12 -16.98 5.40
C ASP A 64 -15.04 -16.30 4.38
N LEU A 65 -14.98 -14.96 4.28
CA LEU A 65 -15.70 -14.17 3.27
C LEU A 65 -14.90 -14.07 1.98
N HIS A 66 -13.58 -14.00 2.10
CA HIS A 66 -12.63 -13.81 1.03
C HIS A 66 -11.56 -14.92 1.07
N PRO A 67 -11.88 -16.17 0.64
CA PRO A 67 -10.95 -17.31 0.77
C PRO A 67 -9.61 -17.11 0.05
N TRP A 68 -9.58 -16.31 -1.00
CA TRP A 68 -8.36 -15.96 -1.74
C TRP A 68 -7.31 -15.20 -0.89
N LEU A 69 -7.70 -14.58 0.24
CA LEU A 69 -6.75 -13.98 1.19
C LEU A 69 -5.71 -14.98 1.72
N ARG A 70 -6.08 -16.25 1.87
CA ARG A 70 -5.14 -17.31 2.29
C ARG A 70 -4.07 -17.57 1.23
N ASP A 71 -4.51 -17.69 -0.02
CA ASP A 71 -3.61 -17.95 -1.16
C ASP A 71 -2.70 -16.74 -1.40
N GLU A 72 -3.24 -15.56 -1.26
CA GLU A 72 -2.48 -14.31 -1.38
C GLU A 72 -1.41 -14.17 -0.30
N LYS A 73 -1.73 -14.41 0.97
CA LYS A 73 -0.74 -14.40 2.06
C LYS A 73 0.36 -15.44 1.81
N ALA A 74 0.00 -16.63 1.30
CA ALA A 74 0.97 -17.65 0.93
C ALA A 74 1.88 -17.17 -0.21
N ALA A 75 1.34 -16.53 -1.24
CA ALA A 75 2.09 -15.97 -2.35
C ALA A 75 3.02 -14.82 -1.91
N ILE A 76 2.54 -13.93 -1.04
CA ILE A 76 3.36 -12.84 -0.46
C ILE A 76 4.54 -13.45 0.32
N ARG A 77 4.28 -14.47 1.14
CA ARG A 77 5.34 -15.16 1.89
C ARG A 77 6.33 -15.82 0.95
N GLU A 78 5.87 -16.54 -0.07
CA GLU A 78 6.74 -17.12 -1.10
C GLU A 78 7.62 -16.06 -1.76
N ALA A 79 7.02 -14.93 -2.18
CA ALA A 79 7.75 -13.82 -2.81
C ALA A 79 8.89 -13.31 -1.93
N VAL A 80 8.61 -13.03 -0.65
CA VAL A 80 9.60 -12.42 0.24
C VAL A 80 10.62 -13.45 0.74
N VAL A 81 10.14 -14.58 1.30
CA VAL A 81 10.99 -15.51 2.06
C VAL A 81 11.73 -16.48 1.16
N GLU A 82 11.04 -17.05 0.17
CA GLU A 82 11.62 -18.11 -0.65
C GLU A 82 12.35 -17.55 -1.87
N ARG A 83 11.82 -16.47 -2.45
CA ARG A 83 12.36 -15.90 -3.69
C ARG A 83 13.24 -14.68 -3.48
N GLY A 84 13.17 -14.00 -2.32
CA GLY A 84 13.78 -12.68 -2.13
C GLY A 84 13.31 -11.66 -3.18
N MET A 85 12.08 -11.81 -3.64
CA MET A 85 11.47 -10.96 -4.65
C MET A 85 11.13 -9.60 -4.04
N PRO A 86 11.33 -8.49 -4.75
CA PRO A 86 10.87 -7.17 -4.33
C PRO A 86 9.34 -7.16 -4.13
N VAL A 87 8.90 -6.70 -2.96
CA VAL A 87 7.47 -6.59 -2.62
C VAL A 87 7.16 -5.20 -2.06
N LEU A 88 6.15 -4.55 -2.62
CA LEU A 88 5.53 -3.33 -2.10
C LEU A 88 4.10 -3.64 -1.69
N GLY A 89 3.78 -3.48 -0.40
CA GLY A 89 2.40 -3.56 0.10
C GLY A 89 1.86 -2.17 0.44
N VAL A 90 0.66 -1.85 -0.02
CA VAL A 90 -0.02 -0.57 0.24
C VAL A 90 -1.35 -0.84 0.96
N CYS A 91 -1.59 -0.17 2.07
CA CYS A 91 -2.81 -0.25 2.88
C CYS A 91 -3.14 -1.70 3.30
N LEU A 92 -4.16 -2.33 2.71
CA LEU A 92 -4.43 -3.76 2.92
C LEU A 92 -3.20 -4.60 2.60
N GLY A 93 -2.49 -4.29 1.51
CA GLY A 93 -1.25 -4.99 1.13
C GLY A 93 -0.12 -4.87 2.16
N HIS A 94 -0.02 -3.73 2.87
CA HIS A 94 0.90 -3.58 4.01
C HIS A 94 0.52 -4.51 5.16
N GLN A 95 -0.76 -4.63 5.44
CA GLN A 95 -1.29 -5.50 6.50
C GLN A 95 -1.12 -6.98 6.13
N LEU A 96 -1.42 -7.36 4.89
CA LEU A 96 -1.21 -8.71 4.37
C LEU A 96 0.28 -9.10 4.39
N LEU A 97 1.17 -8.18 4.01
CA LEU A 97 2.62 -8.37 4.10
C LEU A 97 3.06 -8.63 5.56
N ALA A 98 2.51 -7.86 6.51
CA ALA A 98 2.81 -8.06 7.93
C ALA A 98 2.36 -9.44 8.40
N GLU A 99 1.11 -9.84 8.15
CA GLU A 99 0.59 -11.14 8.55
C GLU A 99 1.30 -12.31 7.89
N ALA A 100 1.53 -12.23 6.57
CA ALA A 100 2.24 -13.27 5.81
C ALA A 100 3.65 -13.56 6.38
N LEU A 101 4.27 -12.57 7.01
CA LEU A 101 5.60 -12.69 7.63
C LEU A 101 5.56 -12.89 9.15
N GLY A 102 4.40 -13.18 9.75
CA GLY A 102 4.25 -13.48 11.17
C GLY A 102 4.10 -12.26 12.08
N GLY A 103 3.77 -11.10 11.52
CA GLY A 103 3.31 -9.92 12.25
C GLY A 103 1.88 -10.12 12.78
N GLU A 104 1.33 -9.07 13.37
CA GLU A 104 -0.03 -9.07 13.92
C GLU A 104 -0.78 -7.83 13.43
N VAL A 105 -1.97 -8.03 12.88
CA VAL A 105 -2.87 -6.98 12.41
C VAL A 105 -4.14 -6.98 13.24
N GLY A 106 -4.71 -5.83 13.48
CA GLY A 106 -5.94 -5.71 14.24
C GLY A 106 -6.60 -4.34 14.06
N LYS A 107 -7.78 -4.17 14.64
CA LYS A 107 -8.50 -2.89 14.54
C LYS A 107 -7.70 -1.78 15.20
N ALA A 108 -7.58 -0.64 14.52
CA ALA A 108 -7.00 0.57 15.08
C ALA A 108 -7.88 1.10 16.24
N SER A 109 -7.28 1.88 17.13
CA SER A 109 -8.02 2.53 18.22
C SER A 109 -9.10 3.49 17.70
N ARG A 110 -8.83 4.09 16.55
CA ARG A 110 -9.76 4.88 15.72
C ARG A 110 -9.29 4.85 14.27
N PRO A 111 -10.19 5.03 13.29
CA PRO A 111 -9.79 5.13 11.89
C PRO A 111 -8.89 6.33 11.63
N GLU A 112 -7.97 6.19 10.69
CA GLU A 112 -7.25 7.29 10.07
C GLU A 112 -7.80 7.49 8.64
N VAL A 113 -8.43 8.64 8.41
CA VAL A 113 -9.11 8.95 7.14
C VAL A 113 -8.88 10.41 6.79
N GLY A 114 -8.44 10.69 5.57
CA GLY A 114 -8.14 12.04 5.07
C GLY A 114 -6.67 12.24 4.72
N LEU A 115 -6.29 13.47 4.44
CA LEU A 115 -4.87 13.84 4.26
C LEU A 115 -4.25 14.09 5.64
N LEU A 116 -3.48 13.11 6.11
CA LEU A 116 -2.87 13.11 7.43
C LEU A 116 -1.33 13.03 7.32
N GLU A 117 -0.66 13.43 8.39
CA GLU A 117 0.80 13.34 8.47
C GLU A 117 1.24 12.02 9.11
N VAL A 118 2.25 11.41 8.52
CA VAL A 118 3.06 10.35 9.13
C VAL A 118 4.45 10.89 9.44
N GLU A 119 5.05 10.44 10.52
CA GLU A 119 6.37 10.87 10.95
C GLU A 119 7.39 9.74 10.76
N LEU A 120 8.54 10.06 10.16
CA LEU A 120 9.63 9.11 9.99
C LEU A 120 10.26 8.79 11.35
N THR A 121 10.44 7.50 11.62
CA THR A 121 11.23 7.06 12.77
C THR A 121 12.72 7.40 12.57
N GLU A 122 13.54 7.23 13.59
CA GLU A 122 14.99 7.37 13.43
C GLU A 122 15.55 6.39 12.38
N ALA A 123 15.04 5.16 12.35
CA ALA A 123 15.38 4.17 11.32
C ALA A 123 14.87 4.59 9.92
N GLY A 124 13.66 5.17 9.87
CA GLY A 124 13.09 5.69 8.62
C GLY A 124 13.93 6.80 7.99
N ARG A 125 14.43 7.73 8.81
CA ARG A 125 15.31 8.82 8.33
C ARG A 125 16.65 8.32 7.76
N ARG A 126 17.08 7.11 8.14
CA ARG A 126 18.30 6.46 7.64
C ARG A 126 18.04 5.41 6.55
N SER A 127 16.78 5.14 6.25
CA SER A 127 16.40 4.12 5.29
C SER A 127 16.56 4.62 3.85
N ASP A 128 17.21 3.83 3.01
CA ASP A 128 17.28 4.11 1.58
C ASP A 128 15.90 4.11 0.89
N PHE A 129 14.91 3.40 1.43
CA PHE A 129 13.54 3.42 0.93
C PHE A 129 12.88 4.80 1.08
N LEU A 130 13.29 5.58 2.10
CA LEU A 130 12.69 6.88 2.42
C LEU A 130 13.66 8.05 2.19
N ALA A 131 14.80 7.78 1.55
CA ALA A 131 15.82 8.79 1.29
C ALA A 131 15.24 9.98 0.50
N GLY A 132 15.56 11.20 0.94
CA GLY A 132 15.09 12.44 0.31
C GLY A 132 13.67 12.86 0.65
N LEU A 133 12.93 12.08 1.45
CA LEU A 133 11.63 12.48 1.98
C LEU A 133 11.79 13.37 3.22
N PRO A 134 10.83 14.28 3.49
CA PRO A 134 10.82 15.08 4.71
C PRO A 134 10.51 14.19 5.93
N GLU A 135 10.86 14.67 7.14
CA GLU A 135 10.58 13.94 8.39
C GLU A 135 9.07 13.70 8.63
N ARG A 136 8.23 14.59 8.11
CA ARG A 136 6.76 14.46 8.11
C ARG A 136 6.26 14.44 6.68
N ILE A 137 5.47 13.43 6.37
CA ILE A 137 4.91 13.17 5.04
C ILE A 137 3.40 13.31 5.13
N THR A 138 2.81 14.24 4.39
CA THR A 138 1.35 14.27 4.18
C THR A 138 0.99 13.22 3.14
N SER A 139 0.03 12.36 3.46
CA SER A 139 -0.46 11.30 2.57
C SER A 139 -1.93 11.04 2.78
N LEU A 140 -2.58 10.39 1.83
CA LEU A 140 -3.95 9.93 1.99
C LEU A 140 -3.96 8.71 2.91
N GLN A 141 -4.79 8.77 3.93
CA GLN A 141 -5.10 7.68 4.84
C GLN A 141 -6.56 7.28 4.67
N TRP A 142 -6.84 5.98 4.66
CA TRP A 142 -8.23 5.49 4.61
C TRP A 142 -8.29 4.06 5.16
N HIS A 143 -8.03 3.93 6.46
CA HIS A 143 -7.99 2.62 7.10
C HIS A 143 -8.55 2.62 8.52
N GLY A 144 -9.11 1.47 8.93
CA GLY A 144 -9.61 1.21 10.28
C GLY A 144 -8.88 0.05 10.98
N ALA A 145 -8.00 -0.64 10.26
CA ALA A 145 -7.10 -1.65 10.80
C ALA A 145 -5.65 -1.14 10.77
N GLU A 146 -4.79 -1.72 11.59
CA GLU A 146 -3.36 -1.36 11.67
C GLU A 146 -2.50 -2.59 11.99
N VAL A 147 -1.23 -2.54 11.64
CA VAL A 147 -0.23 -3.49 12.10
C VAL A 147 0.08 -3.21 13.57
N LYS A 148 -0.36 -4.12 14.44
CA LYS A 148 -0.13 -4.06 15.91
C LYS A 148 1.29 -4.44 16.29
N ARG A 149 1.85 -5.41 15.58
CA ARG A 149 3.21 -5.89 15.76
C ARG A 149 3.81 -6.20 14.39
N ALA A 150 4.87 -5.49 14.05
CA ALA A 150 5.62 -5.76 12.83
C ALA A 150 6.23 -7.19 12.85
N PRO A 151 6.47 -7.81 11.70
CA PRO A 151 7.16 -9.09 11.62
C PRO A 151 8.51 -9.09 12.33
N GLU A 152 8.96 -10.26 12.76
CA GLU A 152 10.33 -10.40 13.32
C GLU A 152 11.38 -9.98 12.29
N GLY A 153 12.35 -9.19 12.73
CA GLY A 153 13.40 -8.62 11.85
C GLY A 153 12.95 -7.47 10.96
N ALA A 154 11.68 -7.07 11.02
CA ALA A 154 11.22 -5.86 10.34
C ALA A 154 11.73 -4.59 11.02
N VAL A 155 11.98 -3.57 10.21
CA VAL A 155 12.36 -2.23 10.67
C VAL A 155 11.19 -1.29 10.45
N VAL A 156 10.62 -0.73 11.53
CA VAL A 156 9.56 0.28 11.45
C VAL A 156 10.15 1.60 10.97
N LEU A 157 9.62 2.14 9.88
CA LEU A 157 10.17 3.31 9.18
C LEU A 157 9.36 4.58 9.40
N ALA A 158 8.05 4.46 9.64
CA ALA A 158 7.17 5.60 9.91
C ALA A 158 6.07 5.21 10.90
N SER A 159 5.55 6.21 11.60
CA SER A 159 4.46 6.09 12.58
C SER A 159 3.51 7.28 12.52
N SER A 160 2.34 7.14 13.14
CA SER A 160 1.41 8.23 13.43
C SER A 160 1.03 8.18 14.92
N PRO A 161 0.31 9.18 15.45
CA PRO A 161 -0.21 9.13 16.81
C PRO A 161 -1.21 7.98 17.07
N ILE A 162 -1.77 7.39 16.01
CA ILE A 162 -2.75 6.31 16.09
C ILE A 162 -2.08 4.97 15.83
N SER A 163 -1.32 4.85 14.75
CA SER A 163 -0.68 3.63 14.31
C SER A 163 0.84 3.72 14.49
N ALA A 164 1.40 2.85 15.31
CA ALA A 164 2.84 2.78 15.55
C ALA A 164 3.62 2.27 14.31
N VAL A 165 2.95 1.60 13.37
CA VAL A 165 3.56 1.00 12.19
C VAL A 165 2.86 1.52 10.93
N GLN A 166 3.21 2.73 10.53
CA GLN A 166 2.73 3.33 9.27
C GLN A 166 3.55 2.90 8.06
N ALA A 167 4.81 2.52 8.28
CA ALA A 167 5.65 1.90 7.27
C ALA A 167 6.64 0.96 7.94
N PHE A 168 6.95 -0.15 7.28
CA PHE A 168 8.03 -1.04 7.69
C PHE A 168 8.73 -1.65 6.47
N SER A 169 9.98 -2.08 6.66
CA SER A 169 10.70 -2.88 5.68
C SER A 169 11.16 -4.21 6.29
N VAL A 170 11.27 -5.24 5.44
CA VAL A 170 11.93 -6.51 5.77
C VAL A 170 13.10 -6.69 4.81
N GLY A 171 14.30 -6.64 5.38
CA GLY A 171 15.53 -6.57 4.57
C GLY A 171 15.52 -5.39 3.58
N SER A 172 16.12 -5.59 2.42
CA SER A 172 16.18 -4.62 1.32
C SER A 172 15.18 -4.93 0.19
N ARG A 173 14.20 -5.81 0.43
CA ARG A 173 13.33 -6.31 -0.62
C ARG A 173 11.84 -6.07 -0.38
N ALA A 174 11.39 -5.97 0.85
CA ALA A 174 9.98 -5.77 1.16
C ALA A 174 9.76 -4.42 1.86
N LEU A 175 8.78 -3.66 1.37
CA LEU A 175 8.33 -2.38 1.92
C LEU A 175 6.82 -2.42 2.08
N GLY A 176 6.31 -2.13 3.26
CA GLY A 176 4.89 -1.95 3.54
C GLY A 176 4.60 -0.49 3.89
N LEU A 177 3.58 0.09 3.28
CA LEU A 177 3.08 1.45 3.53
C LEU A 177 1.60 1.36 3.90
N GLN A 178 1.21 1.81 5.10
CA GLN A 178 -0.20 1.85 5.51
C GLN A 178 -0.97 2.95 4.78
N PHE A 179 -0.29 4.01 4.42
CA PHE A 179 -0.81 5.18 3.71
C PHE A 179 -0.66 5.04 2.19
N HIS A 180 -1.42 5.85 1.46
CA HIS A 180 -1.49 5.80 0.00
C HIS A 180 -0.59 6.86 -0.62
N VAL A 181 0.38 6.41 -1.39
CA VAL A 181 1.28 7.26 -2.18
C VAL A 181 0.92 7.25 -3.66
N GLU A 182 0.12 6.27 -4.10
CA GLU A 182 -0.21 6.00 -5.50
C GLU A 182 -1.36 6.86 -6.03
N ILE A 183 -1.94 7.73 -5.23
CA ILE A 183 -3.17 8.45 -5.57
C ILE A 183 -3.05 9.33 -6.81
N THR A 184 -4.19 9.49 -7.47
CA THR A 184 -4.42 10.36 -8.63
C THR A 184 -5.50 11.41 -8.30
N PRO A 185 -5.75 12.40 -9.14
CA PRO A 185 -6.87 13.32 -8.94
C PRO A 185 -8.24 12.65 -8.88
N ALA A 186 -8.40 11.46 -9.46
CA ALA A 186 -9.65 10.72 -9.49
C ALA A 186 -9.86 9.84 -8.25
N THR A 187 -8.80 9.49 -7.52
CA THR A 187 -8.81 8.44 -6.48
C THR A 187 -9.89 8.63 -5.42
N VAL A 188 -10.05 9.84 -4.87
CA VAL A 188 -11.05 10.07 -3.80
C VAL A 188 -12.47 9.84 -4.33
N GLY A 189 -12.78 10.33 -5.54
CA GLY A 189 -14.08 10.11 -6.18
C GLY A 189 -14.31 8.64 -6.55
N GLU A 190 -13.30 7.96 -7.10
CA GLU A 190 -13.38 6.54 -7.43
C GLU A 190 -13.62 5.67 -6.20
N TRP A 191 -12.95 5.95 -5.09
CA TRP A 191 -13.13 5.19 -3.85
C TRP A 191 -14.48 5.49 -3.17
N ALA A 192 -14.95 6.72 -3.27
CA ALA A 192 -16.24 7.11 -2.70
C ALA A 192 -17.46 6.42 -3.35
N VAL A 193 -17.29 5.74 -4.50
CA VAL A 193 -18.36 4.90 -5.07
C VAL A 193 -18.56 3.61 -4.27
N ILE A 194 -17.58 3.20 -3.45
CA ILE A 194 -17.70 2.06 -2.55
C ILE A 194 -18.45 2.52 -1.29
N PRO A 195 -19.66 1.97 -1.00
CA PRO A 195 -20.50 2.46 0.11
C PRO A 195 -19.78 2.42 1.48
N ALA A 196 -18.96 1.39 1.72
CA ALA A 196 -18.20 1.26 2.96
C ALA A 196 -17.18 2.40 3.13
N TYR A 197 -16.52 2.81 2.06
CA TYR A 197 -15.54 3.89 2.07
C TYR A 197 -16.19 5.26 2.27
N ALA A 198 -17.27 5.54 1.52
CA ALA A 198 -18.03 6.78 1.70
C ALA A 198 -18.58 6.90 3.13
N ALA A 199 -19.15 5.81 3.66
CA ALA A 199 -19.68 5.79 5.03
C ALA A 199 -18.56 5.99 6.09
N ALA A 200 -17.39 5.37 5.93
CA ALA A 200 -16.26 5.57 6.83
C ALA A 200 -15.76 7.01 6.81
N LEU A 201 -15.68 7.62 5.63
CA LEU A 201 -15.28 9.01 5.44
C LEU A 201 -16.26 9.97 6.12
N GLU A 202 -17.56 9.84 5.84
CA GLU A 202 -18.58 10.72 6.41
C GLU A 202 -18.74 10.53 7.93
N LYS A 203 -18.61 9.30 8.41
CA LYS A 203 -18.62 9.02 9.86
C LYS A 203 -17.46 9.69 10.57
N THR A 204 -16.29 9.76 9.94
CA THR A 204 -15.06 10.29 10.55
C THR A 204 -14.98 11.81 10.41
N LEU A 205 -15.31 12.35 9.25
CA LEU A 205 -15.10 13.76 8.89
C LEU A 205 -16.41 14.56 8.73
N GLY A 206 -17.56 13.92 8.88
CA GLY A 206 -18.89 14.54 8.78
C GLY A 206 -19.41 14.66 7.35
N ALA A 207 -20.64 15.12 7.22
CA ALA A 207 -21.34 15.24 5.95
C ALA A 207 -20.57 16.10 4.92
N GLY A 208 -20.59 15.66 3.66
CA GLY A 208 -19.87 16.31 2.56
C GLY A 208 -18.36 16.14 2.60
N ALA A 209 -17.87 15.17 3.36
CA ALA A 209 -16.43 14.91 3.51
C ALA A 209 -15.76 14.51 2.20
N VAL A 210 -16.45 13.77 1.32
CA VAL A 210 -15.93 13.39 -0.01
C VAL A 210 -15.51 14.63 -0.79
N ALA A 211 -16.45 15.56 -1.01
CA ALA A 211 -16.15 16.76 -1.80
C ALA A 211 -15.10 17.69 -1.16
N ARG A 212 -14.96 17.67 0.17
CA ARG A 212 -13.86 18.40 0.84
C ARG A 212 -12.53 17.74 0.60
N LEU A 213 -12.46 16.42 0.79
CA LEU A 213 -11.21 15.66 0.60
C LEU A 213 -10.74 15.68 -0.86
N GLU A 214 -11.67 15.61 -1.83
CA GLU A 214 -11.34 15.78 -3.26
C GLU A 214 -10.65 17.13 -3.52
N ARG A 215 -11.20 18.22 -2.99
CA ARG A 215 -10.58 19.55 -3.15
C ARG A 215 -9.22 19.64 -2.48
N GLU A 216 -9.11 19.16 -1.24
CA GLU A 216 -7.82 19.15 -0.51
C GLU A 216 -6.76 18.33 -1.24
N ALA A 217 -7.14 17.15 -1.76
CA ALA A 217 -6.26 16.29 -2.53
C ALA A 217 -5.83 16.98 -3.83
N ALA A 218 -6.78 17.60 -4.56
CA ALA A 218 -6.49 18.33 -5.79
C ALA A 218 -5.48 19.49 -5.58
N GLU A 219 -5.68 20.28 -4.52
CA GLU A 219 -4.79 21.39 -4.17
C GLU A 219 -3.37 20.92 -3.84
N ARG A 220 -3.21 19.73 -3.29
CA ARG A 220 -1.93 19.15 -2.86
C ARG A 220 -1.35 18.13 -3.84
N MET A 221 -2.07 17.81 -4.92
CA MET A 221 -1.73 16.70 -5.83
C MET A 221 -0.30 16.77 -6.36
N ALA A 222 0.17 17.95 -6.74
CA ALA A 222 1.53 18.11 -7.23
C ALA A 222 2.59 17.73 -6.17
N THR A 223 2.31 17.97 -4.88
CA THR A 223 3.21 17.57 -3.78
C THR A 223 3.10 16.09 -3.50
N LEU A 224 1.88 15.55 -3.47
CA LEU A 224 1.62 14.12 -3.27
C LEU A 224 2.31 13.28 -4.36
N ASN A 225 2.19 13.70 -5.62
CA ASN A 225 2.84 13.01 -6.74
C ASN A 225 4.38 13.12 -6.71
N ARG A 226 4.95 14.24 -6.24
CA ARG A 226 6.40 14.31 -6.02
C ARG A 226 6.86 13.34 -4.94
N THR A 227 6.12 13.23 -3.84
CA THR A 227 6.37 12.26 -2.78
C THR A 227 6.27 10.83 -3.31
N ALA A 228 5.21 10.52 -4.07
CA ALA A 228 5.04 9.24 -4.75
C ALA A 228 6.22 8.89 -5.65
N ARG A 229 6.73 9.87 -6.41
CA ARG A 229 7.88 9.66 -7.29
C ARG A 229 9.15 9.31 -6.49
N VAL A 230 9.40 9.98 -5.38
CA VAL A 230 10.54 9.66 -4.50
C VAL A 230 10.43 8.24 -3.94
N PHE A 231 9.25 7.83 -3.44
CA PHE A 231 9.01 6.47 -2.99
C PHE A 231 9.28 5.44 -4.09
N TYR A 232 8.72 5.66 -5.26
CA TYR A 232 8.89 4.78 -6.41
C TYR A 232 10.37 4.64 -6.82
N ASP A 233 11.08 5.76 -6.96
CA ASP A 233 12.49 5.76 -7.36
C ASP A 233 13.38 5.06 -6.32
N ASN A 234 13.11 5.31 -5.03
CA ASN A 234 13.83 4.65 -3.95
C ASN A 234 13.56 3.16 -3.94
N PHE A 235 12.27 2.75 -4.06
CA PHE A 235 11.91 1.34 -4.12
C PHE A 235 12.64 0.64 -5.26
N ARG A 236 12.61 1.21 -6.46
CA ARG A 236 13.35 0.65 -7.61
C ARG A 236 14.85 0.57 -7.36
N LYS A 237 15.45 1.65 -6.86
CA LYS A 237 16.89 1.72 -6.58
C LYS A 237 17.31 0.68 -5.54
N VAL A 238 16.58 0.56 -4.44
CA VAL A 238 16.92 -0.37 -3.34
C VAL A 238 16.73 -1.81 -3.77
N THR A 239 15.69 -2.10 -4.54
CA THR A 239 15.32 -3.47 -4.95
C THR A 239 15.95 -3.93 -6.25
N GLY A 240 16.38 -3.01 -7.11
CA GLY A 240 17.04 -3.30 -8.39
C GLY A 240 16.07 -3.72 -9.51
N ILE A 241 14.83 -3.21 -9.49
CA ILE A 241 13.84 -3.44 -10.56
C ILE A 241 13.82 -2.33 -11.60
#